data_ac799b1a01593d7473c13d5928545194
#
_entry.id   ac799b1a01593d7473c13d5928545194
#
_cell.length_a   1.000
_cell.length_b   1.000
_cell.length_c   1.000
_cell.angle_alpha   90.00
_cell.angle_beta   90.00
_cell.angle_gamma   90.00
#
_symmetry.space_group_name_H-M   'P 1'
#
loop_
_entity.id
_entity.type
_entity.pdbx_description
1 polymer ?
#
loop_
_entity_poly.entity_id
_entity_poly.type
_entity_poly.pdbx_seq_one_letter_code
_entity_poly.pdbx_strand_id
1 'polypeptide(L)'
;DKEEDSYVLIMTGDDQCTVEDEEGESQLANLNLVGMVQDNVSNIIWYQDLEYNCSDYVKYGLDDPQMVLTVKYKDGEEAKEFELSVGDEDENGNYYARLNELPEIHTIRGEYLTDLLKSSAASYWSLTYSFVSIGDLDKLDVTRDGATHVLRKETQTTKGGLESVKWLVDEQEVDEKT
;
A
#
# COMPACT_ATOMS: atom_id res chain seq x y z
N ASP A 1 23.42 -12.16 4.60
CA ASP A 1 22.21 -12.23 5.43
C ASP A 1 21.16 -11.42 4.69
N LYS A 2 20.15 -12.09 4.13
CA LYS A 2 18.92 -11.41 3.69
C LYS A 2 18.20 -11.05 4.98
N GLU A 3 18.11 -9.77 5.33
CA GLU A 3 17.11 -9.31 6.29
C GLU A 3 15.76 -9.59 5.63
N GLU A 4 14.98 -10.49 6.20
CA GLU A 4 13.65 -10.81 5.73
C GLU A 4 12.73 -9.64 6.12
N ASP A 5 12.59 -8.66 5.24
CA ASP A 5 11.59 -7.60 5.37
C ASP A 5 10.19 -8.19 5.11
N SER A 6 9.56 -8.66 6.16
CA SER A 6 8.19 -9.19 6.12
C SER A 6 7.21 -8.08 6.48
N TYR A 7 6.13 -7.94 5.73
CA TYR A 7 5.09 -6.95 6.00
C TYR A 7 3.72 -7.42 5.53
N VAL A 8 2.66 -6.84 6.09
CA VAL A 8 1.27 -7.13 5.74
C VAL A 8 0.56 -5.85 5.32
N LEU A 9 -0.04 -5.84 4.14
CA LEU A 9 -0.93 -4.77 3.70
C LEU A 9 -2.37 -5.16 4.02
N ILE A 10 -3.06 -4.35 4.82
CA ILE A 10 -4.40 -4.64 5.32
C ILE A 10 -5.37 -3.59 4.81
N MET A 11 -6.29 -3.99 3.93
CA MET A 11 -7.39 -3.14 3.50
C MET A 11 -8.52 -3.19 4.53
N THR A 12 -8.88 -2.03 5.10
CA THR A 12 -9.95 -1.88 6.08
C THR A 12 -11.14 -1.08 5.52
N GLY A 13 -11.61 -1.49 4.35
CA GLY A 13 -12.65 -0.79 3.59
C GLY A 13 -12.12 -0.23 2.27
N ASP A 14 -12.94 0.58 1.60
CA ASP A 14 -12.59 1.08 0.25
C ASP A 14 -11.54 2.21 0.29
N ASP A 15 -11.44 2.91 1.44
CA ASP A 15 -10.67 4.15 1.55
C ASP A 15 -9.52 4.10 2.55
N GLN A 16 -9.27 2.96 3.18
CA GLN A 16 -8.22 2.85 4.21
C GLN A 16 -7.41 1.58 4.06
N CYS A 17 -6.10 1.75 4.13
CA CYS A 17 -5.16 0.66 4.19
C CYS A 17 -4.11 0.93 5.27
N THR A 18 -3.69 -0.11 5.97
CA THR A 18 -2.55 -0.07 6.87
C THR A 18 -1.47 -1.02 6.37
N VAL A 19 -0.23 -0.71 6.68
CA VAL A 19 0.89 -1.62 6.58
C VAL A 19 1.37 -1.97 7.97
N GLU A 20 1.55 -3.25 8.23
CA GLU A 20 2.10 -3.80 9.46
C GLU A 20 3.46 -4.41 9.14
N ASP A 21 4.48 -4.05 9.90
CA ASP A 21 5.83 -4.59 9.76
C ASP A 21 6.02 -5.90 10.54
N GLU A 22 7.21 -6.47 10.50
CA GLU A 22 7.55 -7.72 11.20
C GLU A 22 7.48 -7.64 12.74
N GLU A 23 7.59 -6.42 13.29
CA GLU A 23 7.45 -6.17 14.73
C GLU A 23 5.97 -6.03 15.15
N GLY A 24 5.05 -6.02 14.19
CA GLY A 24 3.61 -5.82 14.40
C GLY A 24 3.22 -4.35 14.60
N GLU A 25 4.12 -3.42 14.26
CA GLU A 25 3.81 -2.00 14.27
C GLU A 25 3.01 -1.64 13.02
N SER A 26 1.82 -1.09 13.22
CA SER A 26 0.89 -0.76 12.13
C SER A 26 0.85 0.73 11.86
N GLN A 27 0.98 1.11 10.60
CA GLN A 27 0.91 2.50 10.12
C GLN A 27 -0.04 2.64 8.95
N LEU A 28 -0.54 3.86 8.73
CA LEU A 28 -1.35 4.15 7.55
C LEU A 28 -0.53 4.01 6.28
N ALA A 29 -1.06 3.26 5.32
CA ALA A 29 -0.44 3.06 4.03
C ALA A 29 -0.96 4.06 2.98
N ASN A 30 -0.14 4.31 1.97
CA ASN A 30 -0.51 5.10 0.81
C ASN A 30 -1.40 4.28 -0.12
N LEU A 31 -2.69 4.63 -0.20
CA LEU A 31 -3.69 3.92 -1.00
C LEU A 31 -3.31 3.77 -2.48
N ASN A 32 -2.64 4.77 -3.07
CA ASN A 32 -2.25 4.67 -4.47
C ASN A 32 -1.18 3.59 -4.69
N LEU A 33 -0.20 3.51 -3.78
CA LEU A 33 0.86 2.49 -3.85
C LEU A 33 0.30 1.10 -3.59
N VAL A 34 -0.60 0.96 -2.60
CA VAL A 34 -1.28 -0.30 -2.33
C VAL A 34 -2.17 -0.72 -3.50
N GLY A 35 -2.88 0.23 -4.13
CA GLY A 35 -3.66 -0.02 -5.34
C GLY A 35 -2.81 -0.55 -6.49
N MET A 36 -1.60 -0.03 -6.69
CA MET A 36 -0.65 -0.56 -7.69
C MET A 36 -0.24 -2.01 -7.38
N VAL A 37 -0.01 -2.33 -6.10
CA VAL A 37 0.28 -3.71 -5.68
C VAL A 37 -0.91 -4.63 -5.99
N GLN A 38 -2.13 -4.21 -5.65
CA GLN A 38 -3.34 -4.98 -5.93
C GLN A 38 -3.52 -5.22 -7.43
N ASP A 39 -3.30 -4.19 -8.25
CA ASP A 39 -3.37 -4.29 -9.71
C ASP A 39 -2.32 -5.28 -10.24
N ASN A 40 -1.08 -5.19 -9.78
CA ASN A 40 -0.02 -6.10 -10.19
C ASN A 40 -0.36 -7.54 -9.79
N VAL A 41 -0.74 -7.77 -8.53
CA VAL A 41 -1.08 -9.11 -8.01
C VAL A 41 -2.29 -9.70 -8.73
N SER A 42 -3.31 -8.90 -9.02
CA SER A 42 -4.52 -9.33 -9.75
C SER A 42 -4.26 -9.67 -11.21
N ASN A 43 -3.19 -9.14 -11.79
CA ASN A 43 -2.80 -9.35 -13.18
C ASN A 43 -1.62 -10.31 -13.35
N ILE A 44 -1.15 -10.96 -12.30
CA ILE A 44 -0.13 -12.02 -12.40
C ILE A 44 -0.68 -13.15 -13.26
N ILE A 45 0.01 -13.43 -14.35
CA ILE A 45 -0.26 -14.55 -15.24
C ILE A 45 1.01 -15.37 -15.46
N TRP A 46 0.84 -16.67 -15.61
CA TRP A 46 1.93 -17.53 -16.02
C TRP A 46 2.43 -17.12 -17.42
N TYR A 47 3.70 -16.83 -17.51
CA TYR A 47 4.32 -16.53 -18.79
C TYR A 47 4.68 -17.79 -19.55
N GLN A 48 5.16 -18.80 -18.83
CA GLN A 48 5.55 -20.10 -19.40
C GLN A 48 5.39 -21.20 -18.35
N ASP A 49 4.89 -22.36 -18.78
CA ASP A 49 4.86 -23.59 -18.00
C ASP A 49 6.15 -24.36 -18.23
N LEU A 50 6.86 -24.73 -17.17
CA LEU A 50 8.17 -25.39 -17.26
C LEU A 50 8.12 -26.86 -16.86
N GLU A 51 7.50 -27.19 -15.74
CA GLU A 51 7.49 -28.53 -15.18
C GLU A 51 6.23 -28.79 -14.38
N TYR A 52 5.54 -29.95 -14.61
CA TYR A 52 4.28 -30.29 -13.93
C TYR A 52 4.46 -31.18 -12.70
N ASN A 53 5.59 -31.85 -12.52
CA ASN A 53 5.86 -32.74 -11.39
C ASN A 53 7.30 -32.50 -10.91
N CYS A 54 7.60 -31.29 -10.51
CA CYS A 54 8.90 -30.92 -10.01
C CYS A 54 9.20 -31.62 -8.69
N SER A 55 10.40 -32.17 -8.57
CA SER A 55 10.93 -32.73 -7.32
C SER A 55 12.24 -32.10 -6.90
N ASP A 56 12.81 -31.24 -7.74
CA ASP A 56 14.05 -30.50 -7.48
C ASP A 56 13.80 -29.00 -7.57
N TYR A 57 13.42 -28.41 -6.45
CA TYR A 57 13.11 -27.00 -6.35
C TYR A 57 14.35 -26.12 -6.27
N VAL A 58 15.53 -26.71 -5.90
CA VAL A 58 16.81 -25.99 -5.76
C VAL A 58 17.20 -25.29 -7.05
N LYS A 59 17.02 -25.97 -8.19
CA LYS A 59 17.39 -25.41 -9.51
C LYS A 59 16.60 -24.18 -9.94
N TYR A 60 15.50 -23.89 -9.22
CA TYR A 60 14.62 -22.76 -9.46
C TYR A 60 14.67 -21.72 -8.33
N GLY A 61 15.50 -21.97 -7.27
CA GLY A 61 15.53 -21.14 -6.07
C GLY A 61 14.23 -21.17 -5.26
N LEU A 62 13.43 -22.25 -5.41
CA LEU A 62 12.13 -22.40 -4.75
C LEU A 62 12.19 -23.25 -3.48
N ASP A 63 13.36 -23.75 -3.10
CA ASP A 63 13.65 -24.34 -1.78
C ASP A 63 13.98 -23.25 -0.75
N ASP A 64 14.46 -22.09 -1.19
CA ASP A 64 14.67 -20.85 -0.42
C ASP A 64 14.19 -19.66 -1.25
N PRO A 65 12.86 -19.45 -1.39
CA PRO A 65 12.31 -18.46 -2.31
C PRO A 65 12.70 -17.02 -1.92
N GLN A 66 12.92 -16.17 -2.92
CA GLN A 66 13.22 -14.75 -2.70
C GLN A 66 12.02 -13.99 -2.11
N MET A 67 10.81 -14.45 -2.40
CA MET A 67 9.58 -13.87 -1.88
C MET A 67 8.51 -14.97 -1.74
N VAL A 68 7.75 -14.87 -0.65
CA VAL A 68 6.48 -15.59 -0.49
C VAL A 68 5.37 -14.56 -0.36
N LEU A 69 4.43 -14.57 -1.29
CA LEU A 69 3.29 -13.68 -1.31
C LEU A 69 2.03 -14.46 -0.92
N THR A 70 1.47 -14.16 0.24
CA THR A 70 0.18 -14.70 0.67
C THR A 70 -0.93 -13.68 0.43
N VAL A 71 -1.95 -14.06 -0.30
CA VAL A 71 -3.10 -13.20 -0.61
C VAL A 71 -4.35 -13.79 0.02
N LYS A 72 -4.97 -13.03 0.95
CA LYS A 72 -6.26 -13.35 1.55
C LYS A 72 -7.32 -12.44 0.96
N TYR A 73 -8.36 -13.01 0.43
CA TYR A 73 -9.43 -12.27 -0.25
C TYR A 73 -10.80 -12.88 0.00
N LYS A 74 -11.85 -12.15 -0.36
CA LYS A 74 -13.21 -12.65 -0.33
C LYS A 74 -13.72 -12.87 -1.74
N ASP A 75 -14.34 -14.02 -1.98
CA ASP A 75 -15.08 -14.33 -3.18
C ASP A 75 -16.56 -14.50 -2.76
N GLY A 76 -17.32 -13.42 -2.92
CA GLY A 76 -18.63 -13.31 -2.28
C GLY A 76 -18.53 -13.28 -0.76
N GLU A 77 -19.13 -14.30 -0.07
CA GLU A 77 -19.05 -14.44 1.39
C GLU A 77 -17.93 -15.41 1.83
N GLU A 78 -17.28 -16.11 0.90
CA GLU A 78 -16.22 -17.07 1.19
C GLU A 78 -14.87 -16.37 1.32
N ALA A 79 -14.16 -16.64 2.42
CA ALA A 79 -12.76 -16.26 2.59
C ALA A 79 -11.89 -17.28 1.84
N LYS A 80 -11.02 -16.77 0.98
CA LYS A 80 -10.05 -17.53 0.20
C LYS A 80 -8.64 -17.04 0.44
N GLU A 81 -7.70 -17.93 0.19
CA GLU A 81 -6.27 -17.63 0.31
C GLU A 81 -5.52 -18.36 -0.81
N PHE A 82 -4.46 -17.71 -1.31
CA PHE A 82 -3.43 -18.40 -2.08
C PHE A 82 -2.05 -17.93 -1.67
N GLU A 83 -1.06 -18.77 -1.90
CA GLU A 83 0.34 -18.47 -1.68
C GLU A 83 1.12 -18.62 -2.99
N LEU A 84 1.94 -17.63 -3.29
CA LEU A 84 2.83 -17.61 -4.44
C LEU A 84 4.27 -17.57 -3.94
N SER A 85 5.03 -18.63 -4.17
CA SER A 85 6.48 -18.64 -3.92
C SER A 85 7.20 -18.22 -5.19
N VAL A 86 8.15 -17.28 -5.05
CA VAL A 86 8.96 -16.71 -6.14
C VAL A 86 10.42 -17.04 -5.90
N GLY A 87 11.01 -17.79 -6.80
CA GLY A 87 12.40 -18.23 -6.78
C GLY A 87 13.33 -17.33 -7.57
N ASP A 88 14.34 -17.93 -8.20
CA ASP A 88 15.39 -17.21 -8.94
C ASP A 88 14.86 -16.56 -10.24
N GLU A 89 15.58 -15.56 -10.71
CA GLU A 89 15.37 -14.91 -12.02
C GLU A 89 16.01 -15.77 -13.14
N ASP A 90 15.29 -15.92 -14.25
CA ASP A 90 15.80 -16.58 -15.45
C ASP A 90 16.67 -15.62 -16.31
N GLU A 91 17.30 -16.14 -17.37
CA GLU A 91 18.17 -15.38 -18.27
C GLU A 91 17.44 -14.24 -19.02
N ASN A 92 16.10 -14.23 -19.01
CA ASN A 92 15.25 -13.25 -19.70
C ASN A 92 14.62 -12.23 -18.75
N GLY A 93 14.93 -12.28 -17.46
CA GLY A 93 14.35 -11.37 -16.46
C GLY A 93 12.96 -11.79 -15.97
N ASN A 94 12.59 -13.06 -16.12
CA ASN A 94 11.39 -13.61 -15.53
C ASN A 94 11.76 -14.40 -14.26
N TYR A 95 10.82 -14.58 -13.36
CA TYR A 95 11.03 -15.30 -12.11
C TYR A 95 10.36 -16.66 -12.14
N TYR A 96 11.06 -17.67 -11.63
CA TYR A 96 10.44 -18.96 -11.38
C TYR A 96 9.46 -18.86 -10.23
N ALA A 97 8.31 -19.52 -10.37
CA ALA A 97 7.26 -19.44 -9.36
C ALA A 97 6.44 -20.72 -9.27
N ARG A 98 5.87 -20.95 -8.08
CA ARG A 98 4.86 -21.99 -7.84
C ARG A 98 3.72 -21.44 -6.99
N LEU A 99 2.54 -22.03 -7.14
CA LEU A 99 1.32 -21.65 -6.44
C LEU A 99 0.92 -22.74 -5.43
N ASN A 100 0.60 -22.37 -4.19
CA ASN A 100 0.03 -23.24 -3.15
C ASN A 100 0.81 -24.56 -2.96
N GLU A 101 2.12 -24.50 -3.02
CA GLU A 101 2.98 -25.70 -2.93
C GLU A 101 2.70 -26.80 -3.98
N LEU A 102 1.96 -26.48 -5.05
CA LEU A 102 1.76 -27.42 -6.15
C LEU A 102 3.11 -27.78 -6.79
N PRO A 103 3.26 -29.02 -7.30
CA PRO A 103 4.53 -29.48 -7.90
C PRO A 103 4.74 -28.91 -9.32
N GLU A 104 4.03 -27.86 -9.67
CA GLU A 104 4.07 -27.21 -10.99
C GLU A 104 4.96 -25.96 -10.90
N ILE A 105 5.87 -25.84 -11.85
CA ILE A 105 6.78 -24.69 -11.96
C ILE A 105 6.45 -23.90 -13.20
N HIS A 106 6.30 -22.62 -13.01
CA HIS A 106 5.99 -21.64 -14.04
C HIS A 106 7.00 -20.50 -14.01
N THR A 107 6.94 -19.62 -15.00
CA THR A 107 7.60 -18.30 -14.92
C THR A 107 6.57 -17.19 -14.88
N ILE A 108 6.93 -16.10 -14.20
CA ILE A 108 6.21 -14.83 -14.16
C ILE A 108 7.14 -13.76 -14.69
N ARG A 109 6.62 -12.81 -15.48
CA ARG A 109 7.41 -11.69 -15.98
C ARG A 109 7.87 -10.79 -14.83
N GLY A 110 9.15 -10.42 -14.88
CA GLY A 110 9.76 -9.58 -13.84
C GLY A 110 9.07 -8.23 -13.64
N GLU A 111 8.44 -7.67 -14.69
CA GLU A 111 7.72 -6.40 -14.61
C GLU A 111 6.59 -6.38 -13.57
N TYR A 112 6.00 -7.54 -13.24
CA TYR A 112 4.96 -7.66 -12.21
C TYR A 112 5.51 -7.81 -10.78
N LEU A 113 6.75 -8.26 -10.64
CA LEU A 113 7.34 -8.65 -9.36
C LEU A 113 8.45 -7.73 -8.87
N THR A 114 9.11 -7.00 -9.78
CA THR A 114 10.31 -6.22 -9.45
C THR A 114 10.09 -5.22 -8.32
N ASP A 115 8.95 -4.54 -8.31
CA ASP A 115 8.66 -3.56 -7.28
C ASP A 115 8.32 -4.24 -5.94
N LEU A 116 7.63 -5.37 -5.96
CA LEU A 116 7.33 -6.17 -4.77
C LEU A 116 8.59 -6.73 -4.13
N LEU A 117 9.50 -7.28 -4.95
CA LEU A 117 10.77 -7.86 -4.50
C LEU A 117 11.74 -6.85 -3.86
N LYS A 118 11.54 -5.55 -4.14
CA LYS A 118 12.37 -4.45 -3.61
C LYS A 118 11.69 -3.63 -2.52
N SER A 119 10.42 -3.90 -2.24
CA SER A 119 9.66 -3.14 -1.26
C SER A 119 9.84 -3.66 0.16
N SER A 120 9.70 -2.76 1.11
CA SER A 120 9.61 -3.01 2.54
C SER A 120 8.34 -2.37 3.10
N ALA A 121 8.01 -2.60 4.35
CA ALA A 121 6.90 -1.91 5.02
C ALA A 121 6.96 -0.39 4.82
N ALA A 122 8.14 0.20 4.98
CA ALA A 122 8.36 1.65 4.82
C ALA A 122 8.05 2.18 3.41
N SER A 123 8.14 1.33 2.38
CA SER A 123 7.81 1.70 1.01
C SER A 123 6.34 2.12 0.84
N TYR A 124 5.48 1.64 1.72
CA TYR A 124 4.03 1.87 1.65
C TYR A 124 3.52 2.90 2.65
N TRP A 125 4.36 3.45 3.50
CA TRP A 125 3.91 4.44 4.48
C TRP A 125 3.25 5.64 3.80
N SER A 126 2.11 6.04 4.35
CA SER A 126 1.49 7.30 3.94
C SER A 126 2.30 8.48 4.46
N LEU A 127 2.71 9.35 3.55
CA LEU A 127 3.30 10.66 3.93
C LEU A 127 2.22 11.67 4.33
N THR A 128 0.94 11.30 4.23
CA THR A 128 -0.18 12.13 4.59
C THR A 128 -0.60 11.81 6.03
N TYR A 129 -0.32 12.70 6.95
CA TYR A 129 -0.68 12.55 8.37
C TYR A 129 -2.15 12.90 8.68
N SER A 130 -2.88 13.44 7.71
CA SER A 130 -4.26 13.83 7.88
C SER A 130 -5.06 13.58 6.61
N PHE A 131 -6.21 12.92 6.75
CA PHE A 131 -7.20 12.73 5.69
C PHE A 131 -8.33 13.75 5.75
N VAL A 132 -8.15 14.80 6.57
CA VAL A 132 -9.13 15.88 6.68
C VAL A 132 -9.02 16.75 5.44
N SER A 133 -10.09 16.80 4.66
CA SER A 133 -10.21 17.75 3.55
C SER A 133 -10.15 19.19 4.11
N ILE A 134 -9.52 20.10 3.39
CA ILE A 134 -9.52 21.51 3.79
C ILE A 134 -10.95 22.08 3.93
N GLY A 135 -11.91 21.50 3.20
CA GLY A 135 -13.32 21.82 3.32
C GLY A 135 -13.93 21.46 4.68
N ASP A 136 -13.43 20.37 5.29
CA ASP A 136 -13.92 19.83 6.56
C ASP A 136 -13.10 20.31 7.75
N LEU A 137 -12.05 21.11 7.49
CA LEU A 137 -11.22 21.69 8.53
C LEU A 137 -11.93 22.92 9.13
N ASP A 138 -12.25 22.88 10.41
CA ASP A 138 -12.83 24.01 11.14
C ASP A 138 -11.77 24.81 11.89
N LYS A 139 -10.77 24.12 12.45
CA LYS A 139 -9.73 24.72 13.26
C LYS A 139 -8.42 23.92 13.15
N LEU A 140 -7.30 24.63 13.14
CA LEU A 140 -5.95 24.07 13.23
C LEU A 140 -5.11 24.89 14.21
N ASP A 141 -4.58 24.25 15.23
CA ASP A 141 -3.64 24.87 16.18
C ASP A 141 -2.22 24.42 15.83
N VAL A 142 -1.34 25.36 15.53
CA VAL A 142 0.08 25.13 15.23
C VAL A 142 0.93 25.72 16.33
N THR A 143 1.62 24.86 17.09
CA THR A 143 2.57 25.32 18.11
C THR A 143 3.99 25.13 17.61
N ARG A 144 4.75 26.23 17.58
CA ARG A 144 6.17 26.24 17.21
C ARG A 144 6.94 27.19 18.11
N ASP A 145 8.08 26.77 18.61
CA ASP A 145 8.98 27.56 19.47
C ASP A 145 8.27 28.19 20.68
N GLY A 146 7.27 27.50 21.23
CA GLY A 146 6.47 27.95 22.38
C GLY A 146 5.35 28.95 22.06
N ALA A 147 5.18 29.35 20.81
CA ALA A 147 4.05 30.14 20.33
C ALA A 147 3.02 29.26 19.65
N THR A 148 1.74 29.48 19.94
CA THR A 148 0.63 28.77 19.26
C THR A 148 -0.11 29.75 18.37
N HIS A 149 -0.22 29.39 17.10
CA HIS A 149 -1.03 30.10 16.11
C HIS A 149 -2.29 29.30 15.84
N VAL A 150 -3.43 29.98 15.78
CA VAL A 150 -4.74 29.35 15.58
C VAL A 150 -5.31 29.78 14.23
N LEU A 151 -5.42 28.83 13.33
CA LEU A 151 -6.19 28.98 12.09
C LEU A 151 -7.60 28.47 12.32
N ARG A 152 -8.61 29.27 12.02
CA ARG A 152 -10.01 28.85 12.10
C ARG A 152 -10.84 29.35 10.93
N LYS A 153 -11.88 28.57 10.64
CA LYS A 153 -12.87 28.85 9.61
C LYS A 153 -14.09 29.53 10.23
N GLU A 154 -14.55 30.63 9.64
CA GLU A 154 -15.83 31.24 9.97
C GLU A 154 -16.77 31.22 8.77
N THR A 155 -17.97 30.69 8.97
CA THR A 155 -19.02 30.74 7.95
C THR A 155 -19.94 31.91 8.26
N GLN A 156 -20.14 32.80 7.31
CA GLN A 156 -21.07 33.93 7.40
C GLN A 156 -22.20 33.73 6.41
N THR A 157 -23.43 33.82 6.91
CA THR A 157 -24.61 33.77 6.05
C THR A 157 -25.10 35.20 5.78
N THR A 158 -25.13 35.57 4.51
CA THR A 158 -25.64 36.89 4.10
C THR A 158 -27.14 36.96 4.27
N LYS A 159 -27.75 38.19 4.32
CA LYS A 159 -29.19 38.36 4.39
C LYS A 159 -29.97 37.71 3.23
N GLY A 160 -29.32 37.33 2.18
CA GLY A 160 -29.89 36.60 1.03
C GLY A 160 -29.74 35.07 1.12
N GLY A 161 -29.25 34.52 2.24
CA GLY A 161 -29.05 33.07 2.42
C GLY A 161 -27.82 32.50 1.74
N LEU A 162 -26.92 33.34 1.19
CA LEU A 162 -25.65 32.89 0.64
C LEU A 162 -24.63 32.73 1.76
N GLU A 163 -24.01 31.58 1.83
CA GLU A 163 -22.91 31.31 2.75
C GLU A 163 -21.58 31.75 2.12
N SER A 164 -20.75 32.42 2.91
CA SER A 164 -19.38 32.73 2.58
C SER A 164 -18.47 32.22 3.70
N VAL A 165 -17.32 31.71 3.34
CA VAL A 165 -16.30 31.20 4.26
C VAL A 165 -15.15 32.19 4.29
N LYS A 166 -14.67 32.51 5.48
CA LYS A 166 -13.41 33.22 5.67
C LYS A 166 -12.52 32.49 6.66
N TRP A 167 -11.23 32.67 6.48
CA TRP A 167 -10.22 32.11 7.36
C TRP A 167 -9.60 33.21 8.23
N LEU A 168 -9.36 32.90 9.49
CA LEU A 168 -8.74 33.77 10.47
C LEU A 168 -7.48 33.11 11.01
N VAL A 169 -6.38 33.84 11.08
CA VAL A 169 -5.17 33.43 11.80
C VAL A 169 -5.02 34.38 13.00
N ASP A 170 -5.02 33.82 14.22
CA ASP A 170 -4.93 34.60 15.46
C ASP A 170 -5.96 35.73 15.51
N GLU A 171 -7.21 35.45 15.13
CA GLU A 171 -8.32 36.43 15.07
C GLU A 171 -8.21 37.47 13.92
N GLN A 172 -7.21 37.38 13.05
CA GLN A 172 -7.06 38.31 11.91
C GLN A 172 -7.48 37.59 10.62
N GLU A 173 -8.32 38.27 9.84
CA GLU A 173 -8.74 37.75 8.53
C GLU A 173 -7.56 37.65 7.58
N VAL A 174 -7.42 36.45 6.94
CA VAL A 174 -6.37 36.19 5.95
C VAL A 174 -6.94 36.38 4.56
N ASP A 175 -6.32 37.28 3.77
CA ASP A 175 -6.72 37.49 2.38
C ASP A 175 -6.26 36.30 1.52
N GLU A 176 -7.13 35.81 0.60
CA GLU A 176 -6.86 34.64 -0.27
C GLU A 176 -5.64 34.81 -1.20
N LYS A 177 -4.91 35.89 -1.10
CA LYS A 177 -3.79 36.25 -1.98
C LYS A 177 -2.40 36.16 -1.36
N THR A 178 -2.27 35.51 -0.21
CA THR A 178 -0.93 35.36 0.43
C THR A 178 -0.41 33.93 0.31
#